data_c888c56664d99fe59313141247d743ab
#
_entry.id   c888c56664d99fe59313141247d743ab
#
_cell.length_a   1.000
_cell.length_b   1.000
_cell.length_c   1.000
_cell.angle_alpha   90.00
_cell.angle_beta   90.00
_cell.angle_gamma   90.00
#
_symmetry.space_group_name_H-M   'P 1'
#
loop_
_entity.id
_entity.type
_entity.pdbx_description
1 polymer ?
#
loop_
_entity_poly.entity_id
_entity_poly.type
_entity_poly.pdbx_seq_one_letter_code
_entity_poly.pdbx_strand_id
1 'polypeptide(L)'
;VSDACFLSGLVKIETPSEGINDLQAPWRPKAIYHYIQWKTLQPDFVVDISLQIDQKMASVLAYETQFYDPKSQAPETPISSKNFVDSIRYRAADLGRLVGVDYAEGFNVERLPAIDSLFDLK
;
A
#
# COMPACT_ATOMS: atom_id res chain seq x y z
N VAL A 1 4.27 0.93 11.81
CA VAL A 1 5.10 1.64 10.80
C VAL A 1 5.25 3.09 11.20
N SER A 2 4.19 3.87 11.40
CA SER A 2 4.23 5.31 11.72
C SER A 2 5.10 5.65 12.92
N ASP A 3 4.94 4.92 14.04
CA ASP A 3 5.79 5.11 15.22
C ASP A 3 7.27 4.85 14.92
N ALA A 4 7.59 3.82 14.13
CA ALA A 4 8.95 3.54 13.71
C ALA A 4 9.52 4.66 12.84
N CYS A 5 8.72 5.21 11.92
CA CYS A 5 9.09 6.37 11.10
C CYS A 5 9.31 7.65 11.94
N PHE A 6 8.55 7.82 13.02
CA PHE A 6 8.77 8.92 13.95
C PHE A 6 10.04 8.71 14.75
N LEU A 7 10.23 7.51 15.34
CA LEU A 7 11.39 7.18 16.18
C LEU A 7 12.70 7.24 15.41
N SER A 8 12.72 6.82 14.14
CA SER A 8 13.93 6.81 13.30
C SER A 8 14.53 8.21 13.08
N GLY A 9 13.73 9.27 13.26
CA GLY A 9 14.20 10.65 13.17
C GLY A 9 14.67 11.26 14.49
N LEU A 10 14.67 10.51 15.60
CA LEU A 10 15.08 11.02 16.91
C LEU A 10 16.56 10.77 17.14
N VAL A 11 17.32 11.84 17.33
CA VAL A 11 18.79 11.79 17.57
C VAL A 11 19.18 10.96 18.80
N LYS A 12 18.29 10.87 19.81
CA LYS A 12 18.55 10.11 21.06
C LYS A 12 18.30 8.60 20.92
N ILE A 13 17.73 8.16 19.81
CA ILE A 13 17.53 6.74 19.54
C ILE A 13 18.66 6.27 18.66
N GLU A 14 19.57 5.56 19.29
CA GLU A 14 20.74 5.00 18.60
C GLU A 14 20.38 3.63 18.01
N THR A 15 20.60 3.45 16.73
CA THR A 15 20.44 2.19 16.02
C THR A 15 21.77 1.76 15.42
N PRO A 16 22.28 0.57 15.77
CA PRO A 16 23.51 0.06 15.16
C PRO A 16 23.25 -0.36 13.71
N SER A 17 24.21 -0.13 12.84
CA SER A 17 24.23 -0.71 11.50
C SER A 17 24.62 -2.18 11.59
N GLU A 18 23.93 -3.06 10.88
CA GLU A 18 24.28 -4.48 10.81
C GLU A 18 25.70 -4.64 10.21
N GLY A 19 26.59 -5.28 10.97
CA GLY A 19 27.94 -5.62 10.53
C GLY A 19 28.97 -4.47 10.58
N ILE A 20 28.62 -3.30 11.09
CA ILE A 20 29.52 -2.15 11.25
C ILE A 20 29.33 -1.58 12.66
N ASN A 21 30.44 -1.25 13.35
CA ASN A 21 30.38 -0.62 14.68
C ASN A 21 29.96 0.85 14.66
N ASP A 22 29.33 1.30 13.58
CA ASP A 22 28.87 2.68 13.42
C ASP A 22 27.37 2.80 13.68
N LEU A 23 26.97 3.88 14.30
CA LEU A 23 25.56 4.23 14.51
C LEU A 23 24.96 4.80 13.22
N GLN A 24 23.72 4.41 12.95
CA GLN A 24 22.95 5.00 11.84
C GLN A 24 22.63 6.46 12.14
N ALA A 25 22.79 7.31 11.14
CA ALA A 25 22.33 8.70 11.25
C ALA A 25 20.79 8.74 11.36
N PRO A 26 20.25 9.61 12.22
CA PRO A 26 18.78 9.79 12.30
C PRO A 26 18.22 10.19 10.94
N TRP A 27 17.15 9.50 10.52
CA TRP A 27 16.47 9.80 9.27
C TRP A 27 14.96 9.64 9.43
N ARG A 28 14.19 10.60 8.96
CA ARG A 28 12.73 10.56 8.99
C ARG A 28 12.16 10.62 7.57
N PRO A 29 11.22 9.73 7.22
CA PRO A 29 10.48 9.85 5.98
C PRO A 29 9.79 11.22 5.87
N LYS A 30 9.80 11.82 4.68
CA LYS A 30 9.12 13.08 4.42
C LYS A 30 7.60 12.92 4.36
N ALA A 31 7.14 11.76 3.92
CA ALA A 31 5.73 11.40 3.82
C ALA A 31 5.54 9.91 4.11
N ILE A 32 4.39 9.56 4.66
CA ILE A 32 3.95 8.18 4.92
C ILE A 32 2.61 8.02 4.24
N TYR A 33 2.53 7.02 3.36
CA TYR A 33 1.32 6.66 2.64
C TYR A 33 0.87 5.27 3.08
N HIS A 34 -0.39 5.16 3.50
CA HIS A 34 -1.01 3.91 3.89
C HIS A 34 -1.94 3.44 2.80
N TYR A 35 -1.63 2.32 2.15
CA TYR A 35 -2.55 1.71 1.20
C TYR A 35 -3.70 0.99 1.92
N ILE A 36 -4.88 1.00 1.32
CA ILE A 36 -6.09 0.40 1.87
C ILE A 36 -6.16 -1.06 1.45
N GLN A 37 -6.02 -1.96 2.42
CA GLN A 37 -5.94 -3.41 2.19
C GLN A 37 -7.26 -4.14 2.43
N TRP A 38 -7.65 -4.24 3.70
CA TRP A 38 -8.76 -5.08 4.15
C TRP A 38 -10.05 -4.30 4.39
N LYS A 39 -9.97 -3.24 5.15
CA LYS A 39 -11.13 -2.43 5.51
C LYS A 39 -11.48 -1.49 4.35
N THR A 40 -12.78 -1.25 4.16
CA THR A 40 -13.23 -0.16 3.30
C THR A 40 -13.05 1.15 4.04
N LEU A 41 -12.11 1.96 3.60
CA LEU A 41 -11.83 3.29 4.12
C LEU A 41 -12.00 4.30 2.99
N GLN A 42 -12.44 5.51 3.35
CA GLN A 42 -12.40 6.63 2.41
C GLN A 42 -10.93 7.02 2.19
N PRO A 43 -10.42 6.98 0.96
CA PRO A 43 -9.06 7.43 0.68
C PRO A 43 -8.95 8.95 0.73
N ASP A 44 -7.76 9.44 1.11
CA ASP A 44 -7.42 10.86 1.02
C ASP A 44 -7.03 11.26 -0.41
N PHE A 45 -6.48 10.32 -1.17
CA PHE A 45 -6.24 10.45 -2.61
C PHE A 45 -6.16 9.07 -3.27
N VAL A 46 -6.21 9.06 -4.58
CA VAL A 46 -6.07 7.85 -5.38
C VAL A 46 -4.95 8.00 -6.41
N VAL A 47 -4.36 6.89 -6.80
CA VAL A 47 -3.35 6.80 -7.87
C VAL A 47 -3.92 5.96 -9.00
N ASP A 48 -3.86 6.46 -10.21
CA ASP A 48 -4.21 5.70 -11.43
C ASP A 48 -3.24 4.54 -11.61
N ILE A 49 -3.78 3.33 -11.55
CA ILE A 49 -3.03 2.07 -11.74
C ILE A 49 -3.55 1.25 -12.93
N SER A 50 -4.23 1.89 -13.87
CA SER A 50 -4.87 1.21 -15.00
C SER A 50 -3.91 0.35 -15.78
N LEU A 51 -2.67 0.80 -15.99
CA LEU A 51 -1.63 0.05 -16.67
C LEU A 51 -0.91 -0.98 -15.80
N GLN A 52 -1.05 -0.90 -14.48
CA GLN A 52 -0.32 -1.73 -13.50
C GLN A 52 -1.20 -2.78 -12.81
N ILE A 53 -2.50 -2.81 -13.08
CA ILE A 53 -3.44 -3.71 -12.38
C ILE A 53 -3.06 -5.18 -12.53
N ASP A 54 -2.63 -5.62 -13.69
CA ASP A 54 -2.25 -7.01 -13.91
C ASP A 54 -0.92 -7.35 -13.21
N GLN A 55 0.03 -6.42 -13.17
CA GLN A 55 1.27 -6.58 -12.40
C GLN A 55 0.98 -6.64 -10.89
N LYS A 56 0.07 -5.81 -10.40
CA LYS A 56 -0.39 -5.84 -9.00
C LYS A 56 -1.00 -7.19 -8.67
N MET A 57 -1.91 -7.71 -9.51
CA MET A 57 -2.53 -9.00 -9.30
C MET A 57 -1.51 -10.13 -9.32
N ALA A 58 -0.55 -10.11 -10.25
CA ALA A 58 0.52 -11.10 -10.31
C ALA A 58 1.39 -11.06 -9.05
N SER A 59 1.70 -9.86 -8.52
CA SER A 59 2.47 -9.70 -7.27
C SER A 59 1.73 -10.27 -6.06
N VAL A 60 0.42 -10.09 -5.97
CA VAL A 60 -0.41 -10.66 -4.89
C VAL A 60 -0.41 -12.19 -5.00
N LEU A 61 -0.68 -12.73 -6.19
CA LEU A 61 -0.78 -14.17 -6.43
C LEU A 61 0.57 -14.90 -6.30
N ALA A 62 1.70 -14.19 -6.32
CA ALA A 62 3.01 -14.77 -6.05
C ALA A 62 3.15 -15.28 -4.60
N TYR A 63 2.29 -14.84 -3.68
CA TYR A 63 2.21 -15.36 -2.30
C TYR A 63 1.24 -16.56 -2.22
N GLU A 64 1.57 -17.66 -2.91
CA GLU A 64 0.72 -18.85 -3.06
C GLU A 64 0.24 -19.43 -1.72
N THR A 65 1.03 -19.29 -0.65
CA THR A 65 0.67 -19.80 0.68
C THR A 65 -0.33 -18.91 1.44
N GLN A 66 -0.58 -17.70 0.97
CA GLN A 66 -1.43 -16.72 1.66
C GLN A 66 -2.72 -16.41 0.91
N PHE A 67 -2.66 -16.38 -0.41
CA PHE A 67 -3.80 -16.02 -1.25
C PHE A 67 -4.39 -17.24 -1.96
N TYR A 68 -5.43 -17.02 -2.74
CA TYR A 68 -6.15 -18.06 -3.42
C TYR A 68 -5.25 -18.87 -4.36
N ASP A 69 -5.14 -20.17 -4.07
CA ASP A 69 -4.58 -21.19 -4.96
C ASP A 69 -5.62 -22.30 -5.14
N PRO A 70 -6.12 -22.55 -6.37
CA PRO A 70 -7.10 -23.60 -6.64
C PRO A 70 -6.58 -25.02 -6.36
N LYS A 71 -5.27 -25.21 -6.19
CA LYS A 71 -4.63 -26.49 -5.88
C LYS A 71 -4.39 -26.71 -4.39
N SER A 72 -4.58 -25.69 -3.58
CA SER A 72 -4.34 -25.75 -2.14
C SER A 72 -5.30 -26.72 -1.46
N GLN A 73 -4.76 -27.55 -0.56
CA GLN A 73 -5.52 -28.43 0.34
C GLN A 73 -5.66 -27.81 1.75
N ALA A 74 -5.09 -26.62 1.97
CA ALA A 74 -5.16 -25.93 3.26
C ALA A 74 -6.58 -25.39 3.51
N PRO A 75 -7.01 -25.26 4.78
CA PRO A 75 -8.28 -24.61 5.11
C PRO A 75 -8.32 -23.18 4.55
N GLU A 76 -9.46 -22.82 3.96
CA GLU A 76 -9.68 -21.46 3.45
C GLU A 76 -9.68 -20.45 4.59
N THR A 77 -8.99 -19.35 4.40
CA THR A 77 -8.99 -18.18 5.26
C THR A 77 -9.69 -17.01 4.55
N PRO A 78 -10.08 -15.93 5.26
CA PRO A 78 -10.71 -14.79 4.60
C PRO A 78 -9.90 -14.20 3.43
N ILE A 79 -8.56 -14.22 3.51
CA ILE A 79 -7.69 -13.68 2.46
C ILE A 79 -7.30 -14.69 1.39
N SER A 80 -7.42 -16.01 1.65
CA SER A 80 -7.15 -17.06 0.67
C SER A 80 -8.37 -17.43 -0.17
N SER A 81 -9.53 -16.79 0.05
CA SER A 81 -10.71 -17.00 -0.75
C SER A 81 -10.58 -16.37 -2.15
N LYS A 82 -11.20 -17.02 -3.14
CA LYS A 82 -11.29 -16.45 -4.49
C LYS A 82 -11.96 -15.08 -4.49
N ASN A 83 -13.00 -14.92 -3.66
CA ASN A 83 -13.72 -13.64 -3.54
C ASN A 83 -12.83 -12.50 -3.03
N PHE A 84 -11.91 -12.79 -2.11
CA PHE A 84 -10.96 -11.78 -1.66
C PHE A 84 -10.04 -11.33 -2.80
N VAL A 85 -9.47 -12.26 -3.55
CA VAL A 85 -8.60 -11.94 -4.70
C VAL A 85 -9.37 -11.14 -5.76
N ASP A 86 -10.59 -11.57 -6.10
CA ASP A 86 -11.44 -10.82 -7.03
C ASP A 86 -11.75 -9.41 -6.49
N SER A 87 -11.89 -9.26 -5.16
CA SER A 87 -12.17 -7.98 -4.50
C SER A 87 -11.09 -6.92 -4.73
N ILE A 88 -9.84 -7.33 -4.90
CA ILE A 88 -8.74 -6.40 -5.17
C ILE A 88 -8.99 -5.66 -6.49
N ARG A 89 -9.41 -6.39 -7.51
CA ARG A 89 -9.67 -5.82 -8.85
C ARG A 89 -10.94 -4.96 -8.88
N TYR A 90 -12.05 -5.42 -8.29
CA TYR A 90 -13.28 -4.60 -8.35
C TYR A 90 -13.23 -3.37 -7.45
N ARG A 91 -12.49 -3.39 -6.33
CA ARG A 91 -12.25 -2.17 -5.54
C ARG A 91 -11.41 -1.15 -6.31
N ALA A 92 -10.38 -1.62 -7.03
CA ALA A 92 -9.59 -0.75 -7.89
C ALA A 92 -10.43 -0.15 -9.03
N ALA A 93 -11.32 -0.92 -9.63
CA ALA A 93 -12.25 -0.45 -10.66
C ALA A 93 -13.26 0.56 -10.11
N ASP A 94 -13.78 0.34 -8.89
CA ASP A 94 -14.73 1.29 -8.27
C ASP A 94 -14.06 2.64 -7.96
N LEU A 95 -12.84 2.64 -7.41
CA LEU A 95 -12.07 3.87 -7.21
C LEU A 95 -11.72 4.54 -8.54
N GLY A 96 -11.33 3.75 -9.56
CA GLY A 96 -11.05 4.26 -10.90
C GLY A 96 -12.24 4.97 -11.51
N ARG A 97 -13.44 4.38 -11.41
CA ARG A 97 -14.70 4.96 -11.88
C ARG A 97 -14.96 6.35 -11.30
N LEU A 98 -14.59 6.57 -10.01
CA LEU A 98 -14.82 7.87 -9.35
C LEU A 98 -13.96 9.00 -9.90
N VAL A 99 -12.82 8.66 -10.51
CA VAL A 99 -11.84 9.63 -11.04
C VAL A 99 -11.66 9.53 -12.56
N GLY A 100 -12.49 8.72 -13.24
CA GLY A 100 -12.51 8.62 -14.70
C GLY A 100 -11.36 7.82 -15.32
N VAL A 101 -10.81 6.85 -14.59
CA VAL A 101 -9.80 5.88 -15.08
C VAL A 101 -10.31 4.45 -14.88
N ASP A 102 -9.68 3.47 -15.52
CA ASP A 102 -10.12 2.07 -15.43
C ASP A 102 -9.88 1.49 -14.03
N TYR A 103 -8.72 1.74 -13.44
CA TYR A 103 -8.36 1.26 -12.10
C TYR A 103 -7.58 2.31 -11.32
N ALA A 104 -7.91 2.46 -10.04
CA ALA A 104 -7.17 3.33 -9.12
C ALA A 104 -6.90 2.63 -7.79
N GLU A 105 -5.84 3.03 -7.11
CA GLU A 105 -5.50 2.59 -5.75
C GLU A 105 -5.62 3.75 -4.77
N GLY A 106 -6.34 3.51 -3.66
CA GLY A 106 -6.57 4.52 -2.64
C GLY A 106 -5.53 4.50 -1.53
N PHE A 107 -5.17 5.69 -1.07
CA PHE A 107 -4.22 5.90 0.02
C PHE A 107 -4.79 6.81 1.09
N ASN A 108 -4.44 6.51 2.36
CA ASN A 108 -4.59 7.44 3.46
C ASN A 108 -3.23 8.02 3.85
N VAL A 109 -3.24 9.24 4.36
CA VAL A 109 -2.03 9.98 4.70
C VAL A 109 -2.09 10.54 6.11
N GLU A 110 -0.93 10.64 6.77
CA GLU A 110 -0.80 11.32 8.06
C GLU A 110 -0.59 12.82 7.91
N ARG A 111 -0.15 13.25 6.73
CA ARG A 111 0.07 14.63 6.37
C ARG A 111 -0.52 14.89 4.99
N LEU A 112 -1.30 15.94 4.86
CA LEU A 112 -1.89 16.32 3.57
C LEU A 112 -0.81 16.46 2.49
N PRO A 113 -0.98 15.82 1.33
CA PRO A 113 -0.11 16.05 0.20
C PRO A 113 -0.29 17.49 -0.29
N ALA A 114 0.83 18.19 -0.51
CA ALA A 114 0.81 19.50 -1.14
C ALA A 114 1.05 19.38 -2.64
N ILE A 115 0.33 20.16 -3.41
CA ILE A 115 0.50 20.29 -4.86
C ILE A 115 0.82 21.75 -5.18
N ASP A 116 1.58 21.99 -6.22
CA ASP A 116 1.97 23.34 -6.63
C ASP A 116 0.86 24.05 -7.43
N SER A 117 0.01 23.27 -8.11
CA SER A 117 -1.07 23.80 -8.93
C SER A 117 -2.31 22.88 -8.89
N LEU A 118 -3.51 23.46 -8.92
CA LEU A 118 -4.76 22.71 -9.09
C LEU A 118 -4.81 21.97 -10.44
N PHE A 119 -4.05 22.39 -11.43
CA PHE A 119 -3.96 21.72 -12.73
C PHE A 119 -3.13 20.43 -12.70
N ASP A 120 -2.44 20.15 -11.59
CA ASP A 120 -1.72 18.87 -11.38
C ASP A 120 -2.69 17.74 -10.98
N LEU A 121 -3.93 18.09 -10.62
CA LEU A 121 -5.00 17.12 -10.35
C LEU A 121 -5.66 16.68 -11.66
N LYS A 122 -5.96 15.38 -11.76
CA LYS A 122 -6.75 14.81 -12.86
C LYS A 122 -8.24 14.92 -12.57
#